data_87c4d6e30602dc470d84d0a624b05c5c
#
_entry.id   87c4d6e30602dc470d84d0a624b05c5c
#
_cell.length_a   1.000
_cell.length_b   1.000
_cell.length_c   1.000
_cell.angle_alpha   90.00
_cell.angle_beta   90.00
_cell.angle_gamma   90.00
#
_symmetry.space_group_name_H-M   'P 1'
#
loop_
_entity.id
_entity.type
_entity.pdbx_description
1 polymer ?
#
loop_
_entity_poly.entity_id
_entity_poly.type
_entity_poly.pdbx_seq_one_letter_code
_entity_poly.pdbx_strand_id
1 'polypeptide(L)'
;MPDHPTGRRALLAAIPAGLAAAWLPGSARAQPDSALRLIVPFPAGGTADVLPRLLAEKMRPRYPAGVVVENKVGAGGNIGAEQVFNANPDGLTLLVSPPGPIAINHNLYRKLAFDPTRWVPVTVIATVPNVLAVSTHLPARSVGEFLDHLKSNPGKVNVASQGYGSTSHLTAAMFMQLTRTEMTHVPYKGTAPALVDLIGGNVDVFFDNLSSSAPHHLGGKLRILAVADEQRSKALPDVPTLSEAGVPGMNAVTFFSVVAPPGTKPDVVASLHAAFADALAQPDVRQKFAEQGAEPRGWPPAQTAEFIRAETEKWQKVIKSANVTLD
;
A
#
# COMPACT_ATOMS: atom_id res chain seq x y z
N MET A 1 30.29 91.31 46.25
CA MET A 1 29.68 90.42 47.23
C MET A 1 28.19 90.55 47.18
N PRO A 2 27.47 89.57 47.28
CA PRO A 2 27.35 88.28 46.59
C PRO A 2 25.94 88.12 46.06
N ASP A 3 25.73 87.23 45.28
CA ASP A 3 25.25 85.85 45.30
C ASP A 3 23.92 85.60 44.65
N HIS A 4 23.95 84.66 43.81
CA HIS A 4 22.95 83.89 43.08
C HIS A 4 21.81 83.34 43.85
N PRO A 5 20.80 82.69 43.19
CA PRO A 5 21.03 81.51 42.41
C PRO A 5 20.09 81.29 41.20
N THR A 6 20.62 80.48 40.30
CA THR A 6 19.99 79.98 39.12
C THR A 6 19.01 78.84 39.40
N GLY A 7 17.79 78.94 38.90
CA GLY A 7 16.82 77.86 38.92
C GLY A 7 16.96 76.94 37.65
N ARG A 8 17.19 75.68 37.89
CA ARG A 8 17.14 74.62 36.84
C ARG A 8 15.73 74.15 36.63
N ARG A 9 15.20 74.43 35.48
CA ARG A 9 13.97 73.78 34.99
C ARG A 9 14.27 72.35 34.53
N ALA A 10 13.66 71.33 35.18
CA ALA A 10 13.66 69.95 34.79
C ALA A 10 12.64 69.76 33.67
N LEU A 11 13.10 69.37 32.49
CA LEU A 11 12.27 68.89 31.38
C LEU A 11 12.02 67.38 31.60
N LEU A 12 10.76 67.02 31.87
CA LEU A 12 10.28 65.65 31.86
C LEU A 12 10.12 65.23 30.41
N ALA A 13 11.02 64.38 29.96
CA ALA A 13 10.87 63.69 28.67
C ALA A 13 9.94 62.46 28.82
N ALA A 14 8.79 62.49 28.19
CA ALA A 14 7.90 61.34 28.06
C ALA A 14 8.49 60.32 27.06
N ILE A 15 8.78 59.11 27.54
CA ILE A 15 9.20 57.95 26.71
C ILE A 15 7.92 57.27 26.25
N PRO A 16 7.67 57.10 24.92
CA PRO A 16 6.55 56.29 24.45
C PRO A 16 6.87 54.79 24.69
N ALA A 17 5.98 54.13 25.42
CA ALA A 17 6.01 52.65 25.57
C ALA A 17 5.82 51.98 24.22
N GLY A 18 6.91 51.58 23.58
CA GLY A 18 6.88 50.76 22.39
C GLY A 18 6.32 49.38 22.71
N LEU A 19 5.29 48.95 21.97
CA LEU A 19 4.79 47.57 21.94
C LEU A 19 5.94 46.66 21.52
N ALA A 20 6.56 45.96 22.47
CA ALA A 20 7.38 44.80 22.20
C ALA A 20 6.43 43.65 21.77
N ALA A 21 6.22 43.49 20.45
CA ALA A 21 5.63 42.29 19.88
C ALA A 21 6.51 41.11 20.24
N ALA A 22 6.10 40.34 21.24
CA ALA A 22 6.74 39.10 21.61
C ALA A 22 6.65 38.13 20.39
N TRP A 23 7.73 38.02 19.67
CA TRP A 23 7.94 36.90 18.75
C TRP A 23 7.99 35.65 19.61
N LEU A 24 6.84 34.94 19.71
CA LEU A 24 6.83 33.57 20.20
C LEU A 24 7.61 32.74 19.16
N PRO A 25 8.74 32.14 19.56
CA PRO A 25 9.41 31.21 18.67
C PRO A 25 8.40 30.08 18.39
N GLY A 26 7.92 30.00 17.15
CA GLY A 26 7.19 28.82 16.69
C GLY A 26 8.00 27.60 17.10
N SER A 27 7.39 26.66 17.80
CA SER A 27 8.03 25.43 18.23
C SER A 27 8.61 24.76 16.99
N ALA A 28 9.90 25.00 16.72
CA ALA A 28 10.64 24.25 15.75
C ALA A 28 10.58 22.79 16.23
N ARG A 29 9.70 21.99 15.60
CA ARG A 29 9.69 20.55 15.84
C ARG A 29 11.09 20.08 15.50
N ALA A 30 11.81 19.60 16.52
CA ALA A 30 13.10 18.97 16.31
C ALA A 30 12.91 17.87 15.26
N GLN A 31 13.58 18.04 14.12
CA GLN A 31 13.61 16.99 13.10
C GLN A 31 14.37 15.82 13.71
N PRO A 32 13.87 14.58 13.54
CA PRO A 32 14.53 13.42 14.13
C PRO A 32 15.96 13.30 13.59
N ASP A 33 16.92 13.10 14.47
CA ASP A 33 18.35 12.86 14.12
C ASP A 33 18.56 11.51 13.41
N SER A 34 17.51 10.66 13.35
CA SER A 34 17.54 9.34 12.77
C SER A 34 16.68 9.27 11.50
N ALA A 35 17.11 8.45 10.53
CA ALA A 35 16.40 8.24 9.28
C ALA A 35 15.02 7.61 9.52
N LEU A 36 14.03 8.02 8.72
CA LEU A 36 12.74 7.34 8.63
C LEU A 36 12.93 6.02 7.88
N ARG A 37 12.60 4.91 8.51
CA ARG A 37 12.70 3.57 7.95
C ARG A 37 11.31 3.08 7.52
N LEU A 38 11.17 2.78 6.23
CA LEU A 38 9.98 2.18 5.64
C LEU A 38 10.25 0.70 5.42
N ILE A 39 9.73 -0.15 6.27
CA ILE A 39 9.88 -1.61 6.16
C ILE A 39 8.84 -2.14 5.19
N VAL A 40 9.31 -2.74 4.11
CA VAL A 40 8.51 -3.40 3.08
C VAL A 40 8.68 -4.92 3.26
N PRO A 41 7.63 -5.67 3.64
CA PRO A 41 7.77 -7.09 3.99
C PRO A 41 7.73 -8.02 2.78
N PHE A 42 8.01 -7.50 1.58
CA PHE A 42 8.01 -8.24 0.31
C PHE A 42 9.30 -7.98 -0.49
N PRO A 43 9.65 -8.85 -1.46
CA PRO A 43 10.83 -8.69 -2.30
C PRO A 43 10.83 -7.37 -3.08
N ALA A 44 12.04 -6.90 -3.40
CA ALA A 44 12.24 -5.72 -4.25
C ALA A 44 11.69 -5.95 -5.68
N GLY A 45 11.31 -4.85 -6.34
CA GLY A 45 10.90 -4.81 -7.75
C GLY A 45 9.41 -5.06 -8.01
N GLY A 46 8.62 -5.49 -7.00
CA GLY A 46 7.17 -5.54 -7.12
C GLY A 46 6.50 -4.21 -6.69
N THR A 47 5.20 -4.10 -6.91
CA THR A 47 4.40 -2.90 -6.56
C THR A 47 4.60 -2.47 -5.11
N ALA A 48 4.67 -3.44 -4.17
CA ALA A 48 4.89 -3.17 -2.74
C ALA A 48 6.22 -2.45 -2.45
N ASP A 49 7.23 -2.59 -3.30
CA ASP A 49 8.54 -1.97 -3.16
C ASP A 49 8.67 -0.68 -3.96
N VAL A 50 8.14 -0.65 -5.19
CA VAL A 50 8.27 0.49 -6.11
C VAL A 50 7.55 1.73 -5.56
N LEU A 51 6.30 1.60 -5.11
CA LEU A 51 5.50 2.72 -4.66
C LEU A 51 6.11 3.46 -3.44
N PRO A 52 6.53 2.78 -2.34
CA PRO A 52 7.15 3.48 -1.22
C PRO A 52 8.51 4.10 -1.58
N ARG A 53 9.28 3.57 -2.53
CA ARG A 53 10.54 4.19 -2.98
C ARG A 53 10.30 5.53 -3.69
N LEU A 54 9.26 5.62 -4.52
CA LEU A 54 8.86 6.88 -5.16
C LEU A 54 8.51 7.96 -4.12
N LEU A 55 7.80 7.58 -3.05
CA LEU A 55 7.46 8.50 -1.96
C LEU A 55 8.68 8.86 -1.10
N ALA A 56 9.55 7.89 -0.80
CA ALA A 56 10.74 8.10 0.00
C ALA A 56 11.66 9.19 -0.60
N GLU A 57 11.81 9.22 -1.93
CA GLU A 57 12.54 10.29 -2.62
C GLU A 57 11.96 11.69 -2.34
N LYS A 58 10.65 11.83 -2.40
CA LYS A 58 9.95 13.11 -2.19
C LYS A 58 9.90 13.54 -0.73
N MET A 59 9.99 12.60 0.18
CA MET A 59 9.98 12.86 1.63
C MET A 59 11.34 13.29 2.19
N ARG A 60 12.46 13.06 1.48
CA ARG A 60 13.82 13.40 1.92
C ARG A 60 13.99 14.83 2.44
N PRO A 61 13.42 15.89 1.81
CA PRO A 61 13.58 17.25 2.31
C PRO A 61 13.01 17.46 3.73
N ARG A 62 12.02 16.64 4.12
CA ARG A 62 11.40 16.68 5.45
C ARG A 62 12.14 15.84 6.49
N TYR A 63 13.01 14.93 6.06
CA TYR A 63 13.79 14.02 6.91
C TYR A 63 15.28 14.15 6.57
N PRO A 64 16.01 15.11 7.22
CA PRO A 64 17.42 15.37 6.92
C PRO A 64 18.34 14.15 7.11
N ALA A 65 18.01 13.27 8.07
CA ALA A 65 18.72 12.00 8.26
C ALA A 65 18.38 10.94 7.18
N GLY A 66 17.45 11.27 6.26
CA GLY A 66 17.05 10.43 5.13
C GLY A 66 15.78 9.62 5.35
N VAL A 67 15.31 9.03 4.25
CA VAL A 67 14.22 8.04 4.24
C VAL A 67 14.76 6.77 3.58
N VAL A 68 14.71 5.65 4.28
CA VAL A 68 15.28 4.37 3.85
C VAL A 68 14.16 3.34 3.67
N VAL A 69 14.12 2.69 2.52
CA VAL A 69 13.20 1.57 2.25
C VAL A 69 13.96 0.26 2.39
N GLU A 70 13.53 -0.59 3.32
CA GLU A 70 14.15 -1.88 3.63
C GLU A 70 13.18 -3.04 3.34
N ASN A 71 13.61 -4.01 2.54
CA ASN A 71 12.84 -5.22 2.27
C ASN A 71 13.14 -6.29 3.33
N LYS A 72 12.11 -6.70 4.12
CA LYS A 72 12.19 -7.73 5.17
C LYS A 72 11.22 -8.86 4.85
N VAL A 73 11.66 -9.76 4.00
CA VAL A 73 10.82 -10.81 3.37
C VAL A 73 10.68 -12.03 4.27
N GLY A 74 9.52 -12.67 4.24
CA GLY A 74 9.27 -13.99 4.81
C GLY A 74 7.92 -14.15 5.49
N ALA A 75 7.44 -15.40 5.59
CA ALA A 75 6.19 -15.79 6.22
C ALA A 75 4.98 -14.94 5.79
N GLY A 76 4.77 -14.74 4.47
CA GLY A 76 3.66 -13.91 3.97
C GLY A 76 3.74 -12.43 4.42
N GLY A 77 4.95 -11.93 4.73
CA GLY A 77 5.20 -10.57 5.21
C GLY A 77 5.23 -10.45 6.75
N ASN A 78 4.97 -11.53 7.47
CA ASN A 78 4.88 -11.48 8.95
C ASN A 78 6.23 -11.13 9.61
N ILE A 79 7.38 -11.54 9.03
CA ILE A 79 8.71 -11.23 9.61
C ILE A 79 8.94 -9.72 9.65
N GLY A 80 8.73 -9.02 8.53
CA GLY A 80 8.88 -7.56 8.48
C GLY A 80 7.84 -6.84 9.34
N ALA A 81 6.62 -7.35 9.38
CA ALA A 81 5.55 -6.80 10.21
C ALA A 81 5.84 -6.92 11.71
N GLU A 82 6.29 -8.09 12.18
CA GLU A 82 6.69 -8.32 13.57
C GLU A 82 7.82 -7.36 13.99
N GLN A 83 8.82 -7.16 13.13
CA GLN A 83 9.89 -6.21 13.40
C GLN A 83 9.35 -4.80 13.65
N VAL A 84 8.41 -4.33 12.84
CA VAL A 84 7.81 -3.00 13.01
C VAL A 84 6.88 -2.95 14.22
N PHE A 85 6.09 -4.00 14.43
CA PHE A 85 5.15 -4.07 15.55
C PHE A 85 5.84 -3.89 16.92
N ASN A 86 7.05 -4.42 17.04
CA ASN A 86 7.89 -4.36 18.23
C ASN A 86 8.87 -3.16 18.23
N ALA A 87 8.84 -2.30 17.22
CA ALA A 87 9.68 -1.11 17.17
C ALA A 87 9.18 -0.01 18.13
N ASN A 88 10.04 0.97 18.42
CA ASN A 88 9.65 2.11 19.22
C ASN A 88 8.53 2.90 18.51
N PRO A 89 7.49 3.36 19.25
CA PRO A 89 6.37 4.11 18.68
C PRO A 89 6.68 5.60 18.50
N ASP A 90 7.90 5.91 18.04
CA ASP A 90 8.45 7.26 17.84
C ASP A 90 8.19 7.82 16.42
N GLY A 91 7.63 7.00 15.52
CA GLY A 91 7.34 7.37 14.15
C GLY A 91 8.51 7.22 13.18
N LEU A 92 9.64 6.62 13.59
CA LEU A 92 10.83 6.43 12.76
C LEU A 92 10.93 5.06 12.09
N THR A 93 10.09 4.11 12.47
CA THR A 93 10.01 2.79 11.83
C THR A 93 8.56 2.48 11.50
N LEU A 94 8.24 2.38 10.22
CA LEU A 94 6.89 2.17 9.72
C LEU A 94 6.82 0.93 8.84
N LEU A 95 5.68 0.24 8.85
CA LEU A 95 5.37 -0.80 7.90
C LEU A 95 4.67 -0.20 6.69
N VAL A 96 5.18 -0.46 5.49
CA VAL A 96 4.49 -0.17 4.23
C VAL A 96 4.19 -1.49 3.56
N SER A 97 2.92 -1.87 3.52
CA SER A 97 2.54 -3.23 3.15
C SER A 97 1.23 -3.30 2.37
N PRO A 98 1.09 -4.29 1.48
CA PRO A 98 -0.20 -4.75 1.02
C PRO A 98 -1.00 -5.42 2.16
N PRO A 99 -2.27 -5.84 1.92
CA PRO A 99 -3.19 -6.30 2.97
C PRO A 99 -2.70 -7.43 3.87
N GLY A 100 -1.78 -8.30 3.40
CA GLY A 100 -1.38 -9.51 4.12
C GLY A 100 -1.21 -9.29 5.63
N PRO A 101 -0.11 -8.65 6.09
CA PRO A 101 0.17 -8.45 7.51
C PRO A 101 -0.75 -7.43 8.21
N ILE A 102 -1.54 -6.68 7.46
CA ILE A 102 -2.39 -5.61 8.00
C ILE A 102 -3.82 -6.09 8.23
N ALA A 103 -4.39 -6.83 7.26
CA ALA A 103 -5.83 -7.15 7.23
C ALA A 103 -6.15 -8.62 6.99
N ILE A 104 -5.22 -9.43 6.47
CA ILE A 104 -5.50 -10.80 6.03
C ILE A 104 -4.97 -11.84 7.01
N ASN A 105 -3.70 -11.72 7.41
CA ASN A 105 -2.94 -12.81 8.02
C ASN A 105 -3.51 -13.29 9.36
N HIS A 106 -4.18 -12.44 10.14
CA HIS A 106 -4.80 -12.86 11.39
C HIS A 106 -6.02 -13.79 11.20
N ASN A 107 -6.62 -13.80 10.02
CA ASN A 107 -7.67 -14.75 9.66
C ASN A 107 -7.12 -16.01 9.00
N LEU A 108 -5.85 -16.02 8.61
CA LEU A 108 -5.22 -17.05 7.81
C LEU A 108 -4.27 -17.93 8.64
N TYR A 109 -3.46 -17.31 9.52
CA TYR A 109 -2.48 -17.99 10.36
C TYR A 109 -3.07 -18.32 11.72
N ARG A 110 -2.86 -19.54 12.20
CA ARG A 110 -3.30 -19.95 13.55
C ARG A 110 -2.55 -19.23 14.68
N LYS A 111 -1.29 -18.87 14.43
CA LYS A 111 -0.45 -18.12 15.36
C LYS A 111 0.27 -17.00 14.64
N LEU A 112 0.13 -15.78 15.13
CA LEU A 112 0.93 -14.63 14.74
C LEU A 112 1.71 -14.13 15.95
N ALA A 113 2.94 -13.68 15.71
CA ALA A 113 3.78 -13.06 16.74
C ALA A 113 3.37 -11.61 17.08
N PHE A 114 2.40 -11.07 16.38
CA PHE A 114 1.85 -9.73 16.58
C PHE A 114 0.32 -9.73 16.37
N ASP A 115 -0.35 -8.72 16.91
CA ASP A 115 -1.79 -8.52 16.75
C ASP A 115 -2.08 -7.42 15.72
N PRO A 116 -2.52 -7.76 14.49
CA PRO A 116 -2.80 -6.77 13.45
C PRO A 116 -3.89 -5.76 13.81
N THR A 117 -4.76 -6.04 14.76
CA THR A 117 -5.82 -5.11 15.20
C THR A 117 -5.26 -3.91 15.97
N ARG A 118 -4.01 -3.99 16.42
CA ARG A 118 -3.32 -2.96 17.19
C ARG A 118 -2.44 -2.03 16.35
N TRP A 119 -2.35 -2.23 15.04
CA TRP A 119 -1.67 -1.27 14.18
C TRP A 119 -2.25 0.13 14.33
N VAL A 120 -1.38 1.13 14.26
CA VAL A 120 -1.80 2.53 14.20
C VAL A 120 -1.77 2.98 12.73
N PRO A 121 -2.94 3.09 12.05
CA PRO A 121 -3.01 3.48 10.65
C PRO A 121 -2.52 4.90 10.42
N VAL A 122 -1.69 5.10 9.40
CA VAL A 122 -1.20 6.42 8.98
C VAL A 122 -1.91 6.87 7.71
N THR A 123 -1.85 6.07 6.65
CA THR A 123 -2.51 6.38 5.37
C THR A 123 -2.54 5.16 4.44
N VAL A 124 -3.50 5.12 3.52
CA VAL A 124 -3.42 4.30 2.30
C VAL A 124 -2.70 5.12 1.24
N ILE A 125 -1.53 4.66 0.79
CA ILE A 125 -0.76 5.38 -0.23
C ILE A 125 -1.32 5.16 -1.64
N ALA A 126 -1.80 3.94 -1.91
CA ALA A 126 -2.39 3.60 -3.20
C ALA A 126 -3.35 2.43 -3.12
N THR A 127 -4.23 2.35 -4.11
CA THR A 127 -4.97 1.14 -4.49
C THR A 127 -4.57 0.72 -5.89
N VAL A 128 -4.45 -0.60 -6.11
CA VAL A 128 -4.11 -1.20 -7.41
C VAL A 128 -5.06 -2.37 -7.63
N PRO A 129 -5.85 -2.37 -8.70
CA PRO A 129 -6.72 -3.51 -8.98
C PRO A 129 -5.89 -4.75 -9.33
N ASN A 130 -6.38 -5.93 -8.95
CA ASN A 130 -5.89 -7.16 -9.51
C ASN A 130 -6.44 -7.33 -10.93
N VAL A 131 -5.71 -8.05 -11.75
CA VAL A 131 -6.10 -8.39 -13.11
C VAL A 131 -6.05 -9.89 -13.31
N LEU A 132 -6.94 -10.41 -14.14
CA LEU A 132 -6.86 -11.77 -14.64
C LEU A 132 -5.85 -11.79 -15.79
N ALA A 133 -4.60 -12.11 -15.49
CA ALA A 133 -3.53 -12.28 -16.45
C ALA A 133 -3.37 -13.76 -16.83
N VAL A 134 -3.24 -14.06 -18.11
CA VAL A 134 -3.03 -15.41 -18.61
C VAL A 134 -1.80 -15.48 -19.49
N SER A 135 -1.16 -16.65 -19.51
CA SER A 135 -0.08 -16.95 -20.45
C SER A 135 -0.59 -16.85 -21.90
N THR A 136 0.26 -16.39 -22.81
CA THR A 136 -0.07 -16.39 -24.25
C THR A 136 -0.26 -17.78 -24.84
N HIS A 137 0.23 -18.82 -24.15
CA HIS A 137 0.08 -20.23 -24.52
C HIS A 137 -1.33 -20.75 -24.22
N LEU A 138 -2.05 -20.14 -23.28
CA LEU A 138 -3.42 -20.51 -22.97
C LEU A 138 -4.35 -20.09 -24.12
N PRO A 139 -5.21 -21.00 -24.65
CA PRO A 139 -6.08 -20.73 -25.79
C PRO A 139 -7.34 -19.94 -25.37
N ALA A 140 -7.18 -18.84 -24.60
CA ALA A 140 -8.27 -17.97 -24.18
C ALA A 140 -7.93 -16.51 -24.43
N ARG A 141 -8.84 -15.78 -25.09
CA ARG A 141 -8.71 -14.36 -25.42
C ARG A 141 -9.77 -13.49 -24.75
N SER A 142 -10.72 -14.12 -24.08
CA SER A 142 -11.78 -13.48 -23.31
C SER A 142 -12.04 -14.25 -22.02
N VAL A 143 -12.72 -13.61 -21.06
CA VAL A 143 -13.15 -14.28 -19.82
C VAL A 143 -14.10 -15.44 -20.11
N GLY A 144 -14.99 -15.30 -21.09
CA GLY A 144 -15.90 -16.37 -21.51
C GLY A 144 -15.14 -17.60 -22.01
N GLU A 145 -14.20 -17.44 -22.96
CA GLU A 145 -13.34 -18.52 -23.44
C GLU A 145 -12.51 -19.15 -22.32
N PHE A 146 -12.03 -18.33 -21.36
CA PHE A 146 -11.30 -18.83 -20.21
C PHE A 146 -12.19 -19.69 -19.30
N LEU A 147 -13.42 -19.27 -19.04
CA LEU A 147 -14.39 -20.05 -18.26
C LEU A 147 -14.74 -21.37 -18.93
N ASP A 148 -14.91 -21.39 -20.25
CA ASP A 148 -15.18 -22.62 -21.01
C ASP A 148 -13.96 -23.56 -20.97
N HIS A 149 -12.76 -23.01 -21.07
CA HIS A 149 -11.52 -23.77 -20.89
C HIS A 149 -11.41 -24.41 -19.52
N LEU A 150 -11.70 -23.64 -18.43
CA LEU A 150 -11.70 -24.17 -17.05
C LEU A 150 -12.71 -25.29 -16.85
N LYS A 151 -13.94 -25.15 -17.36
CA LYS A 151 -14.99 -26.17 -17.27
C LYS A 151 -14.60 -27.46 -18.00
N SER A 152 -13.88 -27.34 -19.13
CA SER A 152 -13.39 -28.49 -19.91
C SER A 152 -12.14 -29.13 -19.29
N ASN A 153 -11.45 -28.47 -18.41
CA ASN A 153 -10.18 -28.88 -17.81
C ASN A 153 -10.15 -28.68 -16.27
N PRO A 154 -11.11 -29.22 -15.50
CA PRO A 154 -11.21 -29.00 -14.07
C PRO A 154 -9.92 -29.40 -13.34
N GLY A 155 -9.36 -28.48 -12.54
CA GLY A 155 -8.14 -28.68 -11.75
C GLY A 155 -6.82 -28.75 -12.54
N LYS A 156 -6.85 -28.70 -13.90
CA LYS A 156 -5.63 -28.82 -14.71
C LYS A 156 -4.93 -27.49 -14.99
N VAL A 157 -5.63 -26.36 -14.82
CA VAL A 157 -5.08 -25.04 -15.04
C VAL A 157 -4.34 -24.60 -13.77
N ASN A 158 -3.06 -24.22 -13.92
CA ASN A 158 -2.22 -23.76 -12.82
C ASN A 158 -2.36 -22.26 -12.62
N VAL A 159 -2.80 -21.83 -11.43
CA VAL A 159 -2.88 -20.42 -11.07
C VAL A 159 -1.75 -20.03 -10.13
N ALA A 160 -0.91 -19.10 -10.57
CA ALA A 160 0.17 -18.51 -9.74
C ALA A 160 -0.39 -17.56 -8.69
N SER A 161 0.36 -17.41 -7.60
CA SER A 161 0.16 -16.32 -6.63
C SER A 161 1.48 -15.77 -6.11
N GLN A 162 1.42 -14.60 -5.48
CA GLN A 162 2.55 -13.98 -4.78
C GLN A 162 2.90 -14.70 -3.46
N GLY A 163 2.25 -15.81 -3.18
CA GLY A 163 2.37 -16.65 -1.98
C GLY A 163 1.02 -16.92 -1.33
N TYR A 164 1.00 -17.88 -0.44
CA TYR A 164 -0.20 -18.21 0.33
C TYR A 164 -0.72 -16.97 1.09
N GLY A 165 -2.05 -16.75 1.03
CA GLY A 165 -2.72 -15.66 1.71
C GLY A 165 -2.49 -14.27 1.10
N SER A 166 -1.73 -14.17 0.02
CA SER A 166 -1.64 -12.93 -0.75
C SER A 166 -2.98 -12.55 -1.38
N THR A 167 -3.16 -11.28 -1.72
CA THR A 167 -4.37 -10.85 -2.45
C THR A 167 -4.57 -11.63 -3.74
N SER A 168 -3.50 -11.96 -4.46
CA SER A 168 -3.59 -12.77 -5.68
C SER A 168 -4.12 -14.19 -5.42
N HIS A 169 -3.68 -14.85 -4.34
CA HIS A 169 -4.22 -16.16 -3.95
C HIS A 169 -5.71 -16.08 -3.60
N LEU A 170 -6.08 -15.11 -2.77
CA LEU A 170 -7.48 -14.95 -2.35
C LEU A 170 -8.38 -14.47 -3.48
N THR A 171 -7.86 -13.70 -4.44
CA THR A 171 -8.58 -13.31 -5.66
C THR A 171 -8.85 -14.52 -6.53
N ALA A 172 -7.87 -15.42 -6.70
CA ALA A 172 -8.07 -16.68 -7.41
C ALA A 172 -9.12 -17.57 -6.72
N ALA A 173 -9.06 -17.69 -5.39
CA ALA A 173 -10.04 -18.45 -4.62
C ALA A 173 -11.45 -17.87 -4.75
N MET A 174 -11.60 -16.54 -4.66
CA MET A 174 -12.86 -15.84 -4.89
C MET A 174 -13.40 -16.06 -6.30
N PHE A 175 -12.53 -16.00 -7.31
CA PHE A 175 -12.92 -16.27 -8.72
C PHE A 175 -13.44 -17.70 -8.87
N MET A 176 -12.70 -18.71 -8.39
CA MET A 176 -13.11 -20.12 -8.43
C MET A 176 -14.46 -20.33 -7.74
N GLN A 177 -14.68 -19.69 -6.60
CA GLN A 177 -15.95 -19.79 -5.88
C GLN A 177 -17.12 -19.18 -6.69
N LEU A 178 -16.97 -17.97 -7.22
CA LEU A 178 -18.02 -17.27 -7.96
C LEU A 178 -18.36 -17.98 -9.28
N THR A 179 -17.37 -18.55 -9.93
CA THR A 179 -17.53 -19.21 -11.25
C THR A 179 -17.79 -20.71 -11.15
N ARG A 180 -17.67 -21.30 -9.96
CA ARG A 180 -17.74 -22.75 -9.70
C ARG A 180 -16.76 -23.53 -10.60
N THR A 181 -15.53 -23.02 -10.69
CA THR A 181 -14.44 -23.64 -11.45
C THR A 181 -13.31 -24.03 -10.52
N GLU A 182 -12.37 -24.84 -11.01
CA GLU A 182 -11.23 -25.33 -10.23
C GLU A 182 -9.92 -25.06 -10.97
N MET A 183 -8.92 -24.55 -10.22
CA MET A 183 -7.54 -24.35 -10.66
C MET A 183 -6.58 -24.89 -9.60
N THR A 184 -5.40 -25.33 -10.01
CA THR A 184 -4.34 -25.78 -9.09
C THR A 184 -3.48 -24.59 -8.70
N HIS A 185 -3.40 -24.29 -7.40
CA HIS A 185 -2.65 -23.15 -6.89
C HIS A 185 -1.14 -23.43 -6.80
N VAL A 186 -0.33 -22.55 -7.39
CA VAL A 186 1.13 -22.57 -7.37
C VAL A 186 1.66 -21.30 -6.69
N PRO A 187 2.11 -21.38 -5.42
CA PRO A 187 2.58 -20.21 -4.67
C PRO A 187 4.03 -19.87 -5.00
N TYR A 188 4.30 -18.58 -5.23
CA TYR A 188 5.62 -18.01 -5.46
C TYR A 188 6.06 -17.11 -4.30
N LYS A 189 7.35 -16.76 -4.25
CA LYS A 189 7.89 -15.79 -3.29
C LYS A 189 7.80 -14.36 -3.84
N GLY A 190 6.59 -13.94 -4.24
CA GLY A 190 6.32 -12.60 -4.77
C GLY A 190 6.01 -12.58 -6.27
N THR A 191 5.79 -11.38 -6.81
CA THR A 191 5.32 -11.15 -8.19
C THR A 191 6.34 -11.56 -9.26
N ALA A 192 7.61 -11.17 -9.10
CA ALA A 192 8.61 -11.32 -10.17
C ALA A 192 8.80 -12.78 -10.63
N PRO A 193 9.03 -13.77 -9.75
CA PRO A 193 9.17 -15.16 -10.18
C PRO A 193 7.86 -15.72 -10.78
N ALA A 194 6.70 -15.32 -10.27
CA ALA A 194 5.40 -15.73 -10.82
C ALA A 194 5.19 -15.21 -12.26
N LEU A 195 5.57 -13.96 -12.54
CA LEU A 195 5.49 -13.39 -13.89
C LEU A 195 6.45 -14.05 -14.86
N VAL A 196 7.67 -14.40 -14.43
CA VAL A 196 8.62 -15.12 -15.27
C VAL A 196 8.01 -16.46 -15.73
N ASP A 197 7.42 -17.21 -14.81
CA ASP A 197 6.81 -18.51 -15.12
C ASP A 197 5.50 -18.39 -15.92
N LEU A 198 4.69 -17.35 -15.69
CA LEU A 198 3.50 -17.06 -16.50
C LEU A 198 3.88 -16.72 -17.94
N ILE A 199 4.90 -15.88 -18.16
CA ILE A 199 5.40 -15.52 -19.48
C ILE A 199 6.03 -16.72 -20.18
N GLY A 200 6.74 -17.55 -19.42
CA GLY A 200 7.36 -18.79 -19.91
C GLY A 200 6.37 -19.94 -20.19
N GLY A 201 5.10 -19.80 -19.74
CA GLY A 201 4.07 -20.85 -19.90
C GLY A 201 4.20 -22.00 -18.89
N ASN A 202 4.99 -21.85 -17.82
CA ASN A 202 5.11 -22.83 -16.73
C ASN A 202 3.89 -22.81 -15.78
N VAL A 203 3.17 -21.69 -15.75
CA VAL A 203 1.84 -21.55 -15.16
C VAL A 203 0.92 -20.82 -16.14
N ASP A 204 -0.39 -21.03 -16.00
CA ASP A 204 -1.38 -20.62 -16.99
C ASP A 204 -1.99 -19.26 -16.68
N VAL A 205 -2.18 -18.96 -15.39
CA VAL A 205 -2.97 -17.82 -14.89
C VAL A 205 -2.28 -17.18 -13.71
N PHE A 206 -2.45 -15.87 -13.57
CA PHE A 206 -2.04 -15.12 -12.41
C PHE A 206 -3.01 -13.95 -12.13
N PHE A 207 -3.64 -13.95 -10.98
CA PHE A 207 -4.36 -12.77 -10.50
C PHE A 207 -3.36 -11.80 -9.88
N ASP A 208 -2.74 -10.98 -10.70
CA ASP A 208 -1.65 -10.08 -10.30
C ASP A 208 -2.12 -8.63 -10.16
N ASN A 209 -1.30 -7.80 -9.55
CA ASN A 209 -1.52 -6.35 -9.57
C ASN A 209 -1.36 -5.80 -10.99
N LEU A 210 -2.29 -4.95 -11.41
CA LEU A 210 -2.26 -4.29 -12.73
C LEU A 210 -0.89 -3.65 -13.00
N SER A 211 -0.30 -2.97 -12.01
CA SER A 211 1.00 -2.30 -12.12
C SER A 211 2.14 -3.21 -12.60
N SER A 212 2.12 -4.47 -12.18
CA SER A 212 3.17 -5.43 -12.54
C SER A 212 2.90 -6.10 -13.88
N SER A 213 1.63 -6.38 -14.20
CA SER A 213 1.26 -7.12 -15.41
C SER A 213 1.04 -6.25 -16.65
N ALA A 214 0.65 -4.96 -16.49
CA ALA A 214 0.32 -4.08 -17.61
C ALA A 214 1.47 -3.88 -18.60
N PRO A 215 2.73 -3.63 -18.19
CA PRO A 215 3.84 -3.50 -19.13
C PRO A 215 4.07 -4.77 -19.97
N HIS A 216 3.87 -5.94 -19.39
CA HIS A 216 4.00 -7.22 -20.09
C HIS A 216 2.84 -7.49 -21.04
N HIS A 217 1.63 -7.07 -20.68
CA HIS A 217 0.46 -7.11 -21.54
C HIS A 217 0.64 -6.22 -22.78
N LEU A 218 1.03 -4.96 -22.57
CA LEU A 218 1.30 -4.01 -23.66
C LEU A 218 2.45 -4.48 -24.56
N GLY A 219 3.43 -5.19 -23.98
CA GLY A 219 4.53 -5.83 -24.72
C GLY A 219 4.18 -7.18 -25.35
N GLY A 220 2.93 -7.64 -25.27
CA GLY A 220 2.45 -8.91 -25.85
C GLY A 220 3.02 -10.18 -25.23
N LYS A 221 3.65 -10.09 -24.04
CA LYS A 221 4.29 -11.23 -23.35
C LYS A 221 3.30 -12.07 -22.53
N LEU A 222 2.21 -11.49 -22.11
CA LEU A 222 1.06 -12.12 -21.45
C LEU A 222 -0.23 -11.43 -21.92
N ARG A 223 -1.38 -11.93 -21.54
CA ARG A 223 -2.66 -11.30 -21.86
C ARG A 223 -3.46 -11.03 -20.60
N ILE A 224 -3.88 -9.78 -20.39
CA ILE A 224 -4.86 -9.42 -19.36
C ILE A 224 -6.25 -9.56 -19.99
N LEU A 225 -7.09 -10.42 -19.41
CA LEU A 225 -8.45 -10.66 -19.89
C LEU A 225 -9.47 -9.74 -19.25
N ALA A 226 -9.26 -9.35 -17.99
CA ALA A 226 -10.15 -8.46 -17.25
C ALA A 226 -9.49 -7.86 -16.01
N VAL A 227 -10.08 -6.77 -15.50
CA VAL A 227 -9.71 -6.09 -14.26
C VAL A 227 -10.69 -6.49 -13.15
N ALA A 228 -10.17 -6.79 -11.96
CA ALA A 228 -10.98 -7.15 -10.78
C ALA A 228 -11.33 -5.90 -9.94
N ASP A 229 -11.98 -4.93 -10.56
CA ASP A 229 -12.46 -3.69 -9.95
C ASP A 229 -13.87 -3.38 -10.46
N GLU A 230 -14.56 -2.43 -9.83
CA GLU A 230 -15.87 -1.96 -10.26
C GLU A 230 -15.81 -1.16 -11.55
N GLN A 231 -14.67 -0.55 -11.85
CA GLN A 231 -14.43 0.27 -13.04
C GLN A 231 -13.22 -0.23 -13.81
N ARG A 232 -13.23 -0.01 -15.13
CA ARG A 232 -12.05 -0.24 -15.98
C ARG A 232 -10.89 0.64 -15.54
N SER A 233 -9.68 0.12 -15.70
CA SER A 233 -8.49 0.92 -15.43
C SER A 233 -8.24 1.94 -16.54
N LYS A 234 -7.87 3.16 -16.14
CA LYS A 234 -7.43 4.20 -17.09
C LYS A 234 -6.15 3.80 -17.84
N ALA A 235 -5.32 2.95 -17.25
CA ALA A 235 -4.10 2.44 -17.89
C ALA A 235 -4.40 1.42 -19.01
N LEU A 236 -5.54 0.73 -18.94
CA LEU A 236 -5.98 -0.26 -19.93
C LEU A 236 -7.50 -0.10 -20.20
N PRO A 237 -7.94 0.98 -20.86
CA PRO A 237 -9.36 1.31 -21.01
C PRO A 237 -10.15 0.29 -21.84
N ASP A 238 -9.47 -0.44 -22.71
CA ASP A 238 -10.08 -1.46 -23.56
C ASP A 238 -10.28 -2.81 -22.85
N VAL A 239 -9.64 -3.02 -21.70
CA VAL A 239 -9.78 -4.24 -20.91
C VAL A 239 -11.02 -4.12 -20.02
N PRO A 240 -11.99 -5.03 -20.12
CA PRO A 240 -13.22 -4.99 -19.34
C PRO A 240 -12.96 -5.30 -17.87
N THR A 241 -13.92 -4.96 -17.01
CA THR A 241 -13.96 -5.49 -15.65
C THR A 241 -14.43 -6.95 -15.67
N LEU A 242 -14.10 -7.73 -14.62
CA LEU A 242 -14.63 -9.08 -14.48
C LEU A 242 -16.16 -9.10 -14.40
N SER A 243 -16.76 -8.06 -13.81
CA SER A 243 -18.21 -7.89 -13.74
C SER A 243 -18.82 -7.70 -15.15
N GLU A 244 -18.25 -6.80 -15.96
CA GLU A 244 -18.66 -6.60 -17.37
C GLU A 244 -18.48 -7.88 -18.20
N ALA A 245 -17.47 -8.70 -17.88
CA ALA A 245 -17.15 -9.94 -18.56
C ALA A 245 -17.93 -11.16 -18.04
N GLY A 246 -18.96 -10.98 -17.22
CA GLY A 246 -19.87 -12.03 -16.77
C GLY A 246 -19.53 -12.68 -15.44
N VAL A 247 -18.62 -12.11 -14.64
CA VAL A 247 -18.30 -12.56 -13.27
C VAL A 247 -18.66 -11.45 -12.26
N PRO A 248 -19.96 -11.24 -11.97
CA PRO A 248 -20.41 -10.20 -11.06
C PRO A 248 -19.91 -10.45 -9.63
N GLY A 249 -19.71 -9.37 -8.87
CA GLY A 249 -19.25 -9.42 -7.49
C GLY A 249 -17.73 -9.62 -7.33
N MET A 250 -17.00 -9.67 -8.44
CA MET A 250 -15.56 -9.81 -8.43
C MET A 250 -14.89 -8.44 -8.26
N ASN A 251 -14.69 -8.03 -6.99
CA ASN A 251 -13.95 -6.82 -6.62
C ASN A 251 -12.77 -7.21 -5.72
N ALA A 252 -11.56 -7.15 -6.27
CA ALA A 252 -10.32 -7.54 -5.60
C ALA A 252 -9.22 -6.52 -5.90
N VAL A 253 -9.27 -5.41 -5.16
CA VAL A 253 -8.28 -4.34 -5.22
C VAL A 253 -7.26 -4.54 -4.12
N THR A 254 -5.98 -4.53 -4.48
CA THR A 254 -4.89 -4.51 -3.50
C THR A 254 -4.68 -3.08 -3.04
N PHE A 255 -4.69 -2.83 -1.75
CA PHE A 255 -4.27 -1.56 -1.19
C PHE A 255 -2.83 -1.64 -0.65
N PHE A 256 -2.15 -0.51 -0.61
CA PHE A 256 -0.84 -0.36 0.03
C PHE A 256 -0.98 0.68 1.12
N SER A 257 -0.77 0.28 2.36
CA SER A 257 -0.96 1.15 3.53
C SER A 257 0.31 1.31 4.33
N VAL A 258 0.43 2.47 4.95
CA VAL A 258 1.43 2.78 5.95
C VAL A 258 0.78 2.64 7.31
N VAL A 259 1.38 1.82 8.17
CA VAL A 259 0.97 1.67 9.57
C VAL A 259 2.18 1.83 10.49
N ALA A 260 1.93 2.37 11.67
CA ALA A 260 2.91 2.57 12.72
C ALA A 260 2.75 1.54 13.85
N PRO A 261 3.78 1.34 14.69
CA PRO A 261 3.72 0.47 15.86
C PRO A 261 2.60 0.86 16.84
N PRO A 262 2.07 -0.09 17.61
CA PRO A 262 1.13 0.22 18.71
C PRO A 262 1.70 1.24 19.67
N GLY A 263 0.86 2.20 20.08
CA GLY A 263 1.26 3.27 21.01
C GLY A 263 1.86 4.50 20.35
N THR A 264 1.98 4.56 19.03
CA THR A 264 2.38 5.78 18.32
C THR A 264 1.39 6.91 18.60
N LYS A 265 1.88 8.07 19.03
CA LYS A 265 1.06 9.21 19.48
C LYS A 265 0.31 9.86 18.30
N PRO A 266 -0.90 10.40 18.53
CA PRO A 266 -1.71 11.02 17.46
C PRO A 266 -1.02 12.18 16.73
N ASP A 267 -0.22 12.98 17.40
CA ASP A 267 0.53 14.09 16.80
C ASP A 267 1.64 13.59 15.87
N VAL A 268 2.29 12.48 16.23
CA VAL A 268 3.28 11.80 15.38
C VAL A 268 2.57 11.25 14.13
N VAL A 269 1.42 10.57 14.29
CA VAL A 269 0.62 10.05 13.17
C VAL A 269 0.18 11.18 12.24
N ALA A 270 -0.30 12.30 12.76
CA ALA A 270 -0.69 13.46 11.96
C ALA A 270 0.49 14.03 11.15
N SER A 271 1.68 14.10 11.76
CA SER A 271 2.90 14.56 11.08
C SER A 271 3.33 13.61 9.97
N LEU A 272 3.28 12.30 10.22
CA LEU A 272 3.57 11.27 9.22
C LEU A 272 2.58 11.33 8.07
N HIS A 273 1.26 11.35 8.37
CA HIS A 273 0.23 11.47 7.35
C HIS A 273 0.47 12.69 6.45
N ALA A 274 0.73 13.87 7.01
CA ALA A 274 1.01 15.07 6.24
C ALA A 274 2.21 14.88 5.30
N ALA A 275 3.30 14.22 5.77
CA ALA A 275 4.47 13.96 4.93
C ALA A 275 4.15 13.05 3.73
N PHE A 276 3.38 11.98 3.93
CA PHE A 276 2.94 11.10 2.84
C PHE A 276 1.95 11.79 1.91
N ALA A 277 0.99 12.57 2.45
CA ALA A 277 0.02 13.32 1.65
C ALA A 277 0.69 14.36 0.75
N ASP A 278 1.66 15.12 1.29
CA ASP A 278 2.45 16.09 0.52
C ASP A 278 3.24 15.42 -0.62
N ALA A 279 3.84 14.26 -0.35
CA ALA A 279 4.55 13.49 -1.37
C ALA A 279 3.61 12.96 -2.45
N LEU A 280 2.44 12.43 -2.07
CA LEU A 280 1.41 11.93 -3.00
C LEU A 280 0.77 13.04 -3.83
N ALA A 281 0.74 14.28 -3.34
CA ALA A 281 0.21 15.43 -4.06
C ALA A 281 1.11 15.90 -5.22
N GLN A 282 2.39 15.51 -5.22
CA GLN A 282 3.34 15.91 -6.26
C GLN A 282 2.91 15.40 -7.65
N PRO A 283 2.87 16.26 -8.68
CA PRO A 283 2.41 15.86 -10.02
C PRO A 283 3.18 14.69 -10.62
N ASP A 284 4.51 14.68 -10.46
CA ASP A 284 5.36 13.61 -10.98
C ASP A 284 5.18 12.28 -10.24
N VAL A 285 4.86 12.32 -8.94
CA VAL A 285 4.48 11.12 -8.18
C VAL A 285 3.16 10.57 -8.68
N ARG A 286 2.15 11.43 -8.86
CA ARG A 286 0.84 11.03 -9.39
C ARG A 286 0.97 10.41 -10.79
N GLN A 287 1.79 11.02 -11.66
CA GLN A 287 2.07 10.47 -12.97
C GLN A 287 2.72 9.09 -12.89
N LYS A 288 3.79 8.93 -12.08
CA LYS A 288 4.47 7.64 -11.91
C LYS A 288 3.56 6.58 -11.31
N PHE A 289 2.66 6.94 -10.38
CA PHE A 289 1.65 6.02 -9.84
C PHE A 289 0.67 5.60 -10.93
N ALA A 290 0.19 6.53 -11.75
CA ALA A 290 -0.71 6.23 -12.86
C ALA A 290 -0.05 5.32 -13.90
N GLU A 291 1.22 5.55 -14.24
CA GLU A 291 2.03 4.68 -15.12
C GLU A 291 2.15 3.25 -14.56
N GLN A 292 2.11 3.11 -13.24
CA GLN A 292 2.05 1.82 -12.54
C GLN A 292 0.61 1.26 -12.43
N GLY A 293 -0.41 1.93 -12.98
CA GLY A 293 -1.82 1.55 -12.76
C GLY A 293 -2.25 1.64 -11.31
N ALA A 294 -1.53 2.40 -10.50
CA ALA A 294 -1.82 2.65 -9.10
C ALA A 294 -2.57 3.97 -8.94
N GLU A 295 -3.65 3.95 -8.17
CA GLU A 295 -4.40 5.16 -7.86
C GLU A 295 -3.94 5.71 -6.50
N PRO A 296 -3.28 6.90 -6.45
CA PRO A 296 -2.84 7.50 -5.21
C PRO A 296 -4.03 7.92 -4.35
N ARG A 297 -4.00 7.62 -3.05
CA ARG A 297 -5.11 7.88 -2.11
C ARG A 297 -4.78 8.98 -1.10
N GLY A 298 -3.81 8.79 -0.23
CA GLY A 298 -3.45 9.74 0.81
C GLY A 298 -4.54 9.93 1.87
N TRP A 299 -5.34 8.89 2.15
CA TRP A 299 -6.48 8.99 3.05
C TRP A 299 -6.06 9.34 4.47
N PRO A 300 -6.86 10.17 5.20
CA PRO A 300 -6.64 10.45 6.60
C PRO A 300 -6.60 9.19 7.47
N PRO A 301 -5.92 9.22 8.63
CA PRO A 301 -5.78 8.05 9.51
C PRO A 301 -7.10 7.40 9.91
N ALA A 302 -8.14 8.19 10.20
CA ALA A 302 -9.46 7.67 10.56
C ALA A 302 -10.12 6.91 9.40
N GLN A 303 -10.10 7.48 8.19
CA GLN A 303 -10.61 6.82 6.98
C GLN A 303 -9.80 5.57 6.65
N THR A 304 -8.48 5.62 6.81
CA THR A 304 -7.58 4.47 6.64
C THR A 304 -7.93 3.33 7.60
N ALA A 305 -8.21 3.64 8.87
CA ALA A 305 -8.61 2.66 9.88
C ALA A 305 -9.95 1.99 9.52
N GLU A 306 -10.94 2.76 9.10
CA GLU A 306 -12.24 2.25 8.67
C GLU A 306 -12.11 1.33 7.45
N PHE A 307 -11.33 1.76 6.46
CA PHE A 307 -11.07 0.98 5.26
C PHE A 307 -10.36 -0.35 5.57
N ILE A 308 -9.30 -0.34 6.40
CA ILE A 308 -8.60 -1.57 6.82
C ILE A 308 -9.55 -2.53 7.53
N ARG A 309 -10.45 -2.03 8.37
CA ARG A 309 -11.47 -2.86 9.03
C ARG A 309 -12.42 -3.52 8.03
N ALA A 310 -12.95 -2.74 7.07
CA ALA A 310 -13.84 -3.27 6.03
C ALA A 310 -13.13 -4.33 5.16
N GLU A 311 -11.88 -4.10 4.78
CA GLU A 311 -11.07 -5.06 4.05
C GLU A 311 -10.81 -6.33 4.86
N THR A 312 -10.56 -6.20 6.16
CA THR A 312 -10.38 -7.33 7.07
C THR A 312 -11.62 -8.23 7.09
N GLU A 313 -12.81 -7.64 7.21
CA GLU A 313 -14.08 -8.36 7.20
C GLU A 313 -14.37 -9.02 5.85
N LYS A 314 -14.06 -8.34 4.76
CA LYS A 314 -14.19 -8.87 3.39
C LYS A 314 -13.33 -10.13 3.21
N TRP A 315 -12.04 -10.02 3.48
CA TRP A 315 -11.11 -11.13 3.32
C TRP A 315 -11.37 -12.29 4.29
N GLN A 316 -11.86 -12.01 5.50
CA GLN A 316 -12.29 -13.04 6.42
C GLN A 316 -13.40 -13.94 5.82
N LYS A 317 -14.37 -13.33 5.13
CA LYS A 317 -15.45 -14.08 4.45
C LYS A 317 -14.87 -14.96 3.34
N VAL A 318 -13.97 -14.42 2.51
CA VAL A 318 -13.31 -15.18 1.43
C VAL A 318 -12.48 -16.33 1.98
N ILE A 319 -11.67 -16.12 3.01
CA ILE A 319 -10.82 -17.13 3.64
C ILE A 319 -11.68 -18.27 4.20
N LYS A 320 -12.77 -17.95 4.93
CA LYS A 320 -13.68 -18.94 5.49
C LYS A 320 -14.37 -19.76 4.40
N SER A 321 -14.86 -19.10 3.34
CA SER A 321 -15.59 -19.79 2.27
C SER A 321 -14.68 -20.66 1.39
N ALA A 322 -13.41 -20.23 1.20
CA ALA A 322 -12.41 -20.99 0.46
C ALA A 322 -11.69 -22.06 1.32
N ASN A 323 -11.99 -22.12 2.62
CA ASN A 323 -11.36 -23.04 3.59
C ASN A 323 -9.82 -22.97 3.56
N VAL A 324 -9.28 -21.75 3.44
CA VAL A 324 -7.83 -21.49 3.39
C VAL A 324 -7.31 -21.25 4.80
N THR A 325 -6.39 -22.07 5.27
CA THR A 325 -5.70 -21.89 6.57
C THR A 325 -4.21 -22.16 6.41
N LEU A 326 -3.40 -21.45 7.19
CA LEU A 326 -1.95 -21.64 7.30
C LEU A 326 -1.56 -21.91 8.75
N ASP A 327 -0.60 -22.80 8.94
CA ASP A 327 -0.03 -23.13 10.25
C ASP A 327 1.10 -22.19 10.66
#